data_fd8230343bd7c4e3ccb3dd6a3544b3dc
#
_entry.id   fd8230343bd7c4e3ccb3dd6a3544b3dc
#
_cell.length_a   1.000
_cell.length_b   1.000
_cell.length_c   1.000
_cell.angle_alpha   90.00
_cell.angle_beta   90.00
_cell.angle_gamma   90.00
#
_symmetry.space_group_name_H-M   'P 1'
#
loop_
_entity.id
_entity.type
_entity.pdbx_description
1 polymer ?
#
loop_
_entity_poly.entity_id
_entity_poly.type
_entity_poly.pdbx_seq_one_letter_code
_entity_poly.pdbx_strand_id
1 'polypeptide(L)'
;MNKNVAIRLLKTLKPYMHLLIISLICALGYVFCSLYIPVLVGNGIDLIVAINDVDFEGLSKILILIAIFLVIASILQYVMNLCNNKMSFEVTRSLRDDCFKKIQKLPLKYLDGHSSGDIISRIISDVESVSDGLLLGFNQIFTGVIMIITTLVFMFVMNYIMALVVVILTPLSLFVAKFIAKRIHKYFHNQSVIKGEQTAFIDEMINGQKVIRAFEQEENKQAQFEEISSRLEEAAIKANFFSSLVNPSTRFVNAFVYALICFIGAIIAIKTDNFTAGMLTIFLSYASQYTKPFNDISSVVTELQNAFTCGERIFDLIDQEDEKQDFENAITLKDAKGKIVLKNVYFAYEENQRLIEDFSLSVKPGQKVAIVGPTGCGKTTLINLLMRFYDVNSGDILIDDNSIYSLKRSSIRENYGMVLQETYLRHASVKENILMGSEISEEELN
;
A
#
# COMPACT_ATOMS: atom_id res chain seq x y z
N MET A 1 12.27 -2.39 9.57
CA MET A 1 11.51 -1.17 9.20
C MET A 1 12.51 -0.14 8.70
N ASN A 2 12.46 0.20 7.42
CA ASN A 2 13.42 1.13 6.82
C ASN A 2 13.09 2.55 7.32
N LYS A 3 13.92 3.07 8.24
CA LYS A 3 13.71 4.37 8.91
C LYS A 3 13.58 5.53 7.91
N ASN A 4 14.22 5.39 6.75
CA ASN A 4 14.19 6.39 5.70
C ASN A 4 12.83 6.48 5.01
N VAL A 5 12.15 5.35 4.76
CA VAL A 5 10.82 5.30 4.14
C VAL A 5 9.77 5.96 5.04
N ALA A 6 9.79 5.63 6.34
CA ALA A 6 8.89 6.25 7.32
C ALA A 6 9.05 7.79 7.38
N ILE A 7 10.30 8.27 7.39
CA ILE A 7 10.59 9.71 7.39
C ILE A 7 10.10 10.37 6.09
N ARG A 8 10.26 9.70 4.95
CA ARG A 8 9.78 10.23 3.65
C ARG A 8 8.26 10.31 3.61
N LEU A 9 7.55 9.26 4.04
CA LEU A 9 6.10 9.27 4.15
C LEU A 9 5.61 10.37 5.12
N LEU A 10 6.31 10.58 6.23
CA LEU A 10 6.00 11.70 7.13
C LEU A 10 6.27 13.08 6.48
N LYS A 11 7.24 13.20 5.58
CA LYS A 11 7.48 14.44 4.84
C LYS A 11 6.36 14.74 3.83
N THR A 12 5.78 13.71 3.19
CA THR A 12 4.64 13.90 2.28
C THR A 12 3.37 14.36 3.02
N LEU A 13 3.30 14.11 4.34
CA LEU A 13 2.22 14.60 5.20
C LEU A 13 2.37 16.08 5.61
N LYS A 14 3.55 16.66 5.46
CA LYS A 14 3.85 18.03 5.93
C LYS A 14 2.86 19.09 5.44
N PRO A 15 2.41 19.09 4.17
CA PRO A 15 1.40 20.06 3.70
C PRO A 15 0.04 19.94 4.40
N TYR A 16 -0.27 18.76 4.93
CA TYR A 16 -1.57 18.42 5.53
C TYR A 16 -1.55 18.38 7.06
N MET A 17 -0.51 18.94 7.69
CA MET A 17 -0.36 18.97 9.16
C MET A 17 -1.55 19.62 9.88
N HIS A 18 -2.21 20.59 9.25
CA HIS A 18 -3.42 21.21 9.80
C HIS A 18 -4.57 20.21 9.96
N LEU A 19 -4.77 19.30 8.99
CA LEU A 19 -5.77 18.22 9.07
C LEU A 19 -5.42 17.22 10.17
N LEU A 20 -4.12 16.88 10.33
CA LEU A 20 -3.65 16.00 11.36
C LEU A 20 -3.88 16.60 12.76
N ILE A 21 -3.64 17.88 12.95
CA ILE A 21 -3.89 18.58 14.23
C ILE A 21 -5.38 18.58 14.55
N ILE A 22 -6.24 18.90 13.58
CA ILE A 22 -7.70 18.87 13.75
C ILE A 22 -8.15 17.44 14.12
N SER A 23 -7.65 16.42 13.40
CA SER A 23 -7.95 15.01 13.68
C SER A 23 -7.56 14.63 15.10
N LEU A 24 -6.37 15.05 15.57
CA LEU A 24 -5.88 14.75 16.92
C LEU A 24 -6.75 15.42 18.00
N ILE A 25 -7.17 16.68 17.80
CA ILE A 25 -8.08 17.39 18.72
C ILE A 25 -9.43 16.68 18.77
N CYS A 26 -9.97 16.31 17.59
CA CYS A 26 -11.23 15.55 17.53
C CYS A 26 -11.12 14.18 18.19
N ALA A 27 -9.97 13.48 18.04
CA ALA A 27 -9.71 12.20 18.70
C ALA A 27 -9.70 12.34 20.23
N LEU A 28 -9.03 13.37 20.76
CA LEU A 28 -9.03 13.67 22.19
C LEU A 28 -10.45 13.94 22.70
N GLY A 29 -11.21 14.79 22.02
CA GLY A 29 -12.60 15.08 22.39
C GLY A 29 -13.51 13.85 22.32
N TYR A 30 -13.37 13.05 21.25
CA TYR A 30 -14.09 11.78 21.09
C TYR A 30 -13.80 10.80 22.22
N VAL A 31 -12.51 10.58 22.55
CA VAL A 31 -12.10 9.69 23.62
C VAL A 31 -12.61 10.17 24.98
N PHE A 32 -12.52 11.48 25.25
CA PHE A 32 -13.05 12.05 26.49
C PHE A 32 -14.56 11.80 26.60
N CYS A 33 -15.35 12.11 25.57
CA CYS A 33 -16.80 11.86 25.58
C CYS A 33 -17.10 10.36 25.75
N SER A 34 -16.38 9.49 25.05
CA SER A 34 -16.56 8.05 25.10
C SER A 34 -16.27 7.46 26.51
N LEU A 35 -15.28 8.01 27.23
CA LEU A 35 -14.96 7.60 28.60
C LEU A 35 -15.85 8.24 29.66
N TYR A 36 -16.46 9.38 29.36
CA TYR A 36 -17.37 10.01 30.31
C TYR A 36 -18.77 9.35 30.31
N ILE A 37 -19.20 8.76 29.20
CA ILE A 37 -20.47 8.02 29.12
C ILE A 37 -20.58 6.90 30.17
N PRO A 38 -19.61 5.98 30.37
CA PRO A 38 -19.65 5.00 31.46
C PRO A 38 -19.80 5.61 32.87
N VAL A 39 -19.22 6.80 33.09
CA VAL A 39 -19.42 7.52 34.38
C VAL A 39 -20.87 7.89 34.60
N LEU A 40 -21.50 8.46 33.55
CA LEU A 40 -22.92 8.79 33.61
C LEU A 40 -23.80 7.56 33.78
N VAL A 41 -23.47 6.44 33.10
CA VAL A 41 -24.19 5.17 33.26
C VAL A 41 -24.05 4.66 34.70
N GLY A 42 -22.86 4.69 35.30
CA GLY A 42 -22.65 4.30 36.70
C GLY A 42 -23.43 5.15 37.67
N ASN A 43 -23.40 6.48 37.51
CA ASN A 43 -24.19 7.39 38.34
C ASN A 43 -25.70 7.11 38.19
N GLY A 44 -26.16 6.77 36.96
CA GLY A 44 -27.56 6.38 36.75
C GLY A 44 -27.92 5.06 37.44
N ILE A 45 -27.01 4.09 37.48
CA ILE A 45 -27.21 2.83 38.20
C ILE A 45 -27.34 3.07 39.71
N ASP A 46 -26.52 3.97 40.28
CA ASP A 46 -26.57 4.29 41.71
C ASP A 46 -27.90 4.96 42.09
N LEU A 47 -28.56 5.70 41.18
CA LEU A 47 -29.92 6.24 41.43
C LEU A 47 -31.02 5.17 41.41
N ILE A 48 -30.79 4.02 40.77
CA ILE A 48 -31.78 2.92 40.67
C ILE A 48 -31.62 1.94 41.84
N VAL A 49 -30.38 1.70 42.30
CA VAL A 49 -30.08 0.71 43.32
C VAL A 49 -30.49 1.17 44.75
N ALA A 50 -30.82 2.45 44.94
CA ALA A 50 -31.33 2.94 46.19
C ALA A 50 -32.67 2.23 46.58
N ILE A 51 -32.70 1.63 47.77
CA ILE A 51 -33.83 0.80 48.22
C ILE A 51 -35.09 1.66 48.36
N ASN A 52 -36.14 1.35 47.62
CA ASN A 52 -37.47 1.95 47.62
C ASN A 52 -37.64 3.39 47.14
N ASP A 53 -36.64 4.01 46.54
CA ASP A 53 -36.78 5.38 46.03
C ASP A 53 -35.94 5.55 44.74
N VAL A 54 -36.55 5.26 43.59
CA VAL A 54 -35.93 5.48 42.28
C VAL A 54 -36.15 6.92 41.86
N ASP A 55 -35.06 7.71 41.79
CA ASP A 55 -35.12 9.08 41.29
C ASP A 55 -35.26 9.10 39.72
N PHE A 56 -36.52 9.05 39.27
CA PHE A 56 -36.84 9.13 37.81
C PHE A 56 -36.48 10.48 37.22
N GLU A 57 -36.52 11.57 38.01
CA GLU A 57 -36.15 12.90 37.51
C GLU A 57 -34.64 13.00 37.27
N GLY A 58 -33.83 12.54 38.25
CA GLY A 58 -32.39 12.45 38.11
C GLY A 58 -31.98 11.55 36.98
N LEU A 59 -32.61 10.37 36.87
CA LEU A 59 -32.35 9.43 35.78
C LEU A 59 -32.63 9.99 34.37
N SER A 60 -33.75 10.73 34.22
CA SER A 60 -34.08 11.35 32.95
C SER A 60 -33.04 12.41 32.54
N LYS A 61 -32.54 13.22 33.49
CA LYS A 61 -31.44 14.17 33.24
C LYS A 61 -30.16 13.47 32.79
N ILE A 62 -29.78 12.36 33.40
CA ILE A 62 -28.61 11.57 33.02
C ILE A 62 -28.79 10.99 31.63
N LEU A 63 -29.95 10.46 31.26
CA LEU A 63 -30.22 9.92 29.92
C LEU A 63 -30.12 10.99 28.84
N ILE A 64 -30.66 12.19 29.10
CA ILE A 64 -30.50 13.33 28.18
C ILE A 64 -29.01 13.69 28.02
N LEU A 65 -28.26 13.72 29.13
CA LEU A 65 -26.84 14.03 29.08
C LEU A 65 -26.05 12.98 28.31
N ILE A 66 -26.33 11.68 28.48
CA ILE A 66 -25.75 10.59 27.70
C ILE A 66 -26.05 10.79 26.21
N ALA A 67 -27.30 11.12 25.84
CA ALA A 67 -27.66 11.38 24.45
C ALA A 67 -26.86 12.55 23.85
N ILE A 68 -26.67 13.62 24.60
CA ILE A 68 -25.87 14.78 24.17
C ILE A 68 -24.41 14.37 23.95
N PHE A 69 -23.79 13.65 24.89
CA PHE A 69 -22.40 13.18 24.76
C PHE A 69 -22.23 12.21 23.60
N LEU A 70 -23.20 11.32 23.34
CA LEU A 70 -23.20 10.42 22.16
C LEU A 70 -23.22 11.19 20.86
N VAL A 71 -24.08 12.23 20.75
CA VAL A 71 -24.15 13.07 19.54
C VAL A 71 -22.83 13.81 19.33
N ILE A 72 -22.27 14.42 20.39
CA ILE A 72 -20.99 15.12 20.32
C ILE A 72 -19.87 14.15 19.91
N ALA A 73 -19.78 12.98 20.53
CA ALA A 73 -18.80 11.95 20.20
C ALA A 73 -18.92 11.51 18.73
N SER A 74 -20.15 11.32 18.23
CA SER A 74 -20.40 10.93 16.84
C SER A 74 -19.95 12.02 15.85
N ILE A 75 -20.22 13.28 16.16
CA ILE A 75 -19.78 14.42 15.33
C ILE A 75 -18.24 14.51 15.31
N LEU A 76 -17.60 14.41 16.47
CA LEU A 76 -16.13 14.45 16.58
C LEU A 76 -15.49 13.31 15.82
N GLN A 77 -16.01 12.09 15.92
CA GLN A 77 -15.53 10.92 15.19
C GLN A 77 -15.73 11.10 13.69
N TYR A 78 -16.86 11.64 13.25
CA TYR A 78 -17.13 11.90 11.84
C TYR A 78 -16.13 12.92 11.27
N VAL A 79 -15.91 14.05 11.95
CA VAL A 79 -14.95 15.07 11.53
C VAL A 79 -13.52 14.50 11.49
N MET A 80 -13.13 13.72 12.51
CA MET A 80 -11.84 13.03 12.55
C MET A 80 -11.65 12.13 11.31
N ASN A 81 -12.64 11.30 11.00
CA ASN A 81 -12.60 10.40 9.84
C ASN A 81 -12.52 11.18 8.52
N LEU A 82 -13.26 12.29 8.38
CA LEU A 82 -13.16 13.15 7.19
C LEU A 82 -11.75 13.73 7.01
N CYS A 83 -11.14 14.21 8.10
CA CYS A 83 -9.77 14.73 8.06
C CYS A 83 -8.76 13.65 7.67
N ASN A 84 -8.86 12.46 8.28
CA ASN A 84 -7.97 11.34 8.01
C ASN A 84 -8.11 10.83 6.59
N ASN A 85 -9.34 10.65 6.09
CA ASN A 85 -9.61 10.25 4.71
C ASN A 85 -9.04 11.26 3.71
N LYS A 86 -9.34 12.56 3.91
CA LYS A 86 -8.83 13.61 3.03
C LYS A 86 -7.30 13.61 2.99
N MET A 87 -6.66 13.51 4.15
CA MET A 87 -5.19 13.47 4.25
C MET A 87 -4.61 12.25 3.55
N SER A 88 -5.18 11.06 3.74
CA SER A 88 -4.73 9.84 3.07
C SER A 88 -4.88 9.93 1.56
N PHE A 89 -6.02 10.38 1.05
CA PHE A 89 -6.25 10.53 -0.40
C PHE A 89 -5.35 11.57 -1.05
N GLU A 90 -5.06 12.69 -0.39
CA GLU A 90 -4.15 13.70 -0.94
C GLU A 90 -2.70 13.22 -1.00
N VAL A 91 -2.24 12.47 0.01
CA VAL A 91 -0.93 11.81 -0.02
C VAL A 91 -0.87 10.78 -1.15
N THR A 92 -1.91 9.95 -1.30
CA THR A 92 -2.04 8.96 -2.36
C THR A 92 -1.98 9.62 -3.74
N ARG A 93 -2.71 10.72 -3.93
CA ARG A 93 -2.69 11.50 -5.17
C ARG A 93 -1.30 12.03 -5.47
N SER A 94 -0.63 12.63 -4.46
CA SER A 94 0.73 13.15 -4.63
C SER A 94 1.72 12.05 -5.04
N LEU A 95 1.67 10.88 -4.38
CA LEU A 95 2.54 9.75 -4.72
C LEU A 95 2.29 9.22 -6.14
N ARG A 96 1.01 9.11 -6.56
CA ARG A 96 0.67 8.72 -7.95
C ARG A 96 1.19 9.72 -8.97
N ASP A 97 1.00 11.01 -8.72
CA ASP A 97 1.50 12.07 -9.58
C ASP A 97 3.03 12.05 -9.70
N ASP A 98 3.74 11.83 -8.60
CA ASP A 98 5.19 11.74 -8.58
C ASP A 98 5.69 10.50 -9.33
N CYS A 99 5.07 9.34 -9.14
CA CYS A 99 5.36 8.13 -9.91
C CYS A 99 5.11 8.34 -11.41
N PHE A 100 3.97 8.92 -11.77
CA PHE A 100 3.61 9.13 -13.17
C PHE A 100 4.56 10.11 -13.87
N LYS A 101 4.90 11.23 -13.20
CA LYS A 101 5.90 12.18 -13.71
C LYS A 101 7.28 11.55 -13.85
N LYS A 102 7.61 10.63 -12.92
CA LYS A 102 8.89 9.94 -12.96
C LYS A 102 8.99 8.99 -14.14
N ILE A 103 7.96 8.20 -14.40
CA ILE A 103 7.93 7.26 -15.54
C ILE A 103 8.18 7.98 -16.86
N GLN A 104 7.62 9.17 -17.04
CA GLN A 104 7.83 9.97 -18.25
C GLN A 104 9.28 10.45 -18.43
N LYS A 105 10.09 10.44 -17.37
CA LYS A 105 11.48 10.88 -17.39
C LYS A 105 12.49 9.72 -17.32
N LEU A 106 12.00 8.49 -17.12
CA LEU A 106 12.87 7.34 -17.02
C LEU A 106 13.45 6.97 -18.38
N PRO A 107 14.74 6.54 -18.42
CA PRO A 107 15.33 6.01 -19.63
C PRO A 107 14.61 4.71 -20.06
N LEU A 108 14.49 4.48 -21.37
CA LEU A 108 13.87 3.25 -21.91
C LEU A 108 14.54 1.98 -21.38
N LYS A 109 15.85 2.02 -21.11
CA LYS A 109 16.57 0.91 -20.46
C LYS A 109 15.91 0.42 -19.17
N TYR A 110 15.36 1.33 -18.37
CA TYR A 110 14.65 0.96 -17.14
C TYR A 110 13.31 0.30 -17.44
N LEU A 111 12.55 0.87 -18.42
CA LEU A 111 11.23 0.36 -18.80
C LEU A 111 11.32 -1.02 -19.46
N ASP A 112 12.31 -1.23 -20.33
CA ASP A 112 12.55 -2.52 -20.98
C ASP A 112 13.08 -3.60 -20.02
N GLY A 113 13.78 -3.19 -18.95
CA GLY A 113 14.28 -4.08 -17.91
C GLY A 113 13.24 -4.49 -16.85
N HIS A 114 12.04 -3.89 -16.86
CA HIS A 114 10.98 -4.18 -15.89
C HIS A 114 9.67 -4.53 -16.60
N SER A 115 8.92 -5.48 -16.07
CA SER A 115 7.62 -5.79 -16.65
C SER A 115 6.65 -4.61 -16.48
N SER A 116 5.85 -4.32 -17.50
CA SER A 116 4.81 -3.29 -17.43
C SER A 116 3.85 -3.53 -16.26
N GLY A 117 3.58 -4.81 -15.93
CA GLY A 117 2.75 -5.20 -14.79
C GLY A 117 3.35 -4.78 -13.44
N ASP A 118 4.68 -4.88 -13.25
CA ASP A 118 5.34 -4.44 -12.02
C ASP A 118 5.24 -2.92 -11.86
N ILE A 119 5.49 -2.16 -12.93
CA ILE A 119 5.39 -0.70 -12.90
C ILE A 119 3.96 -0.24 -12.61
N ILE A 120 2.96 -0.85 -13.26
CA ILE A 120 1.54 -0.56 -13.02
C ILE A 120 1.16 -0.92 -11.58
N SER A 121 1.61 -2.06 -11.07
CA SER A 121 1.36 -2.49 -9.68
C SER A 121 1.90 -1.48 -8.67
N ARG A 122 3.09 -0.91 -8.91
CA ARG A 122 3.67 0.14 -8.03
C ARG A 122 2.80 1.39 -7.97
N ILE A 123 2.25 1.84 -9.10
CA ILE A 123 1.43 3.06 -9.18
C ILE A 123 0.03 2.86 -8.59
N ILE A 124 -0.55 1.68 -8.80
CA ILE A 124 -1.94 1.39 -8.41
C ILE A 124 -1.95 0.72 -7.04
N SER A 125 -1.51 -0.54 -6.96
CA SER A 125 -1.67 -1.38 -5.78
C SER A 125 -0.77 -0.98 -4.61
N ASP A 126 0.51 -0.65 -4.87
CA ASP A 126 1.42 -0.28 -3.79
C ASP A 126 1.05 1.08 -3.19
N VAL A 127 0.66 2.06 -4.04
CA VAL A 127 0.19 3.37 -3.55
C VAL A 127 -1.13 3.23 -2.76
N GLU A 128 -2.03 2.33 -3.16
CA GLU A 128 -3.25 2.03 -2.41
C GLU A 128 -2.94 1.38 -1.05
N SER A 129 -2.03 0.43 -1.01
CA SER A 129 -1.57 -0.18 0.25
C SER A 129 -0.94 0.84 1.20
N VAL A 130 -0.20 1.83 0.70
CA VAL A 130 0.31 2.94 1.50
C VAL A 130 -0.83 3.80 2.04
N SER A 131 -1.84 4.09 1.21
CA SER A 131 -3.04 4.84 1.61
C SER A 131 -3.78 4.16 2.77
N ASP A 132 -4.04 2.86 2.63
CA ASP A 132 -4.77 2.07 3.61
C ASP A 132 -3.99 1.96 4.93
N GLY A 133 -2.68 1.72 4.85
CA GLY A 133 -1.83 1.69 6.03
C GLY A 133 -1.77 3.02 6.77
N LEU A 134 -1.72 4.15 6.06
CA LEU A 134 -1.78 5.48 6.66
C LEU A 134 -3.15 5.74 7.31
N LEU A 135 -4.24 5.42 6.62
CA LEU A 135 -5.60 5.61 7.10
C LEU A 135 -5.86 4.81 8.39
N LEU A 136 -5.50 3.52 8.38
CA LEU A 136 -5.61 2.64 9.56
C LEU A 136 -4.68 3.11 10.68
N GLY A 137 -3.45 3.51 10.35
CA GLY A 137 -2.49 4.05 11.31
C GLY A 137 -3.03 5.28 12.04
N PHE A 138 -3.56 6.27 11.32
CA PHE A 138 -4.12 7.48 11.92
C PHE A 138 -5.37 7.18 12.76
N ASN A 139 -6.30 6.38 12.23
CA ASN A 139 -7.55 6.10 12.92
C ASN A 139 -7.36 5.22 14.15
N GLN A 140 -6.54 4.18 14.09
CA GLN A 140 -6.46 3.19 15.17
C GLN A 140 -5.30 3.43 16.13
N ILE A 141 -4.11 3.84 15.67
CA ILE A 141 -2.97 4.05 16.57
C ILE A 141 -3.19 5.31 17.40
N PHE A 142 -3.54 6.44 16.77
CA PHE A 142 -3.73 7.68 17.53
C PHE A 142 -4.89 7.56 18.50
N THR A 143 -6.07 7.12 18.01
CA THR A 143 -7.24 6.95 18.89
C THR A 143 -6.98 5.88 19.95
N GLY A 144 -6.33 4.76 19.60
CA GLY A 144 -6.02 3.68 20.53
C GLY A 144 -5.04 4.08 21.62
N VAL A 145 -3.96 4.78 21.27
CA VAL A 145 -2.97 5.26 22.26
C VAL A 145 -3.61 6.30 23.19
N ILE A 146 -4.37 7.25 22.64
CA ILE A 146 -5.09 8.24 23.44
C ILE A 146 -6.09 7.55 24.37
N MET A 147 -6.85 6.56 23.86
CA MET A 147 -7.81 5.77 24.64
C MET A 147 -7.13 5.06 25.82
N ILE A 148 -6.02 4.36 25.58
CA ILE A 148 -5.28 3.66 26.63
C ILE A 148 -4.83 4.63 27.72
N ILE A 149 -4.17 5.73 27.35
CA ILE A 149 -3.64 6.70 28.31
C ILE A 149 -4.77 7.35 29.10
N THR A 150 -5.82 7.82 28.40
CA THR A 150 -6.93 8.52 29.05
C THR A 150 -7.74 7.58 29.95
N THR A 151 -7.99 6.32 29.52
CA THR A 151 -8.66 5.32 30.35
C THR A 151 -7.89 5.05 31.64
N LEU A 152 -6.56 4.90 31.54
CA LEU A 152 -5.71 4.73 32.72
C LEU A 152 -5.83 5.91 33.70
N VAL A 153 -5.75 7.14 33.18
CA VAL A 153 -5.88 8.35 33.99
C VAL A 153 -7.24 8.36 34.74
N PHE A 154 -8.35 8.10 34.02
CA PHE A 154 -9.68 8.06 34.61
C PHE A 154 -9.79 6.97 35.70
N MET A 155 -9.26 5.76 35.45
CA MET A 155 -9.27 4.65 36.39
C MET A 155 -8.49 4.99 37.66
N PHE A 156 -7.28 5.56 37.54
CA PHE A 156 -6.46 5.94 38.70
C PHE A 156 -7.08 7.07 39.53
N VAL A 157 -7.74 8.03 38.86
CA VAL A 157 -8.44 9.14 39.55
C VAL A 157 -9.64 8.62 40.35
N MET A 158 -10.36 7.62 39.83
CA MET A 158 -11.56 7.09 40.51
C MET A 158 -11.21 6.13 41.63
N ASN A 159 -10.38 5.13 41.38
CA ASN A 159 -9.94 4.20 42.43
C ASN A 159 -8.63 3.52 42.02
N TYR A 160 -7.53 3.85 42.68
CA TYR A 160 -6.19 3.35 42.35
C TYR A 160 -6.04 1.82 42.56
N ILE A 161 -6.77 1.21 43.51
CA ILE A 161 -6.70 -0.24 43.79
C ILE A 161 -7.29 -1.00 42.60
N MET A 162 -8.51 -0.61 42.15
CA MET A 162 -9.17 -1.22 41.00
C MET A 162 -8.40 -0.97 39.72
N ALA A 163 -7.82 0.22 39.52
CA ALA A 163 -6.97 0.53 38.37
C ALA A 163 -5.77 -0.44 38.30
N LEU A 164 -5.12 -0.70 39.44
CA LEU A 164 -4.01 -1.63 39.55
C LEU A 164 -4.42 -3.08 39.20
N VAL A 165 -5.59 -3.52 39.66
CA VAL A 165 -6.15 -4.83 39.34
C VAL A 165 -6.36 -4.96 37.84
N VAL A 166 -6.96 -3.97 37.18
CA VAL A 166 -7.18 -3.99 35.72
C VAL A 166 -5.85 -4.00 34.96
N VAL A 167 -4.88 -3.15 35.33
CA VAL A 167 -3.57 -3.07 34.71
C VAL A 167 -2.78 -4.38 34.84
N ILE A 168 -2.87 -5.09 35.95
CA ILE A 168 -2.18 -6.36 36.16
C ILE A 168 -2.85 -7.51 35.39
N LEU A 169 -4.19 -7.53 35.35
CA LEU A 169 -4.93 -8.62 34.69
C LEU A 169 -4.99 -8.50 33.17
N THR A 170 -4.99 -7.29 32.61
CA THR A 170 -5.10 -7.08 31.16
C THR A 170 -3.94 -7.71 30.35
N PRO A 171 -2.65 -7.66 30.76
CA PRO A 171 -1.57 -8.33 30.04
C PRO A 171 -1.77 -9.84 29.86
N LEU A 172 -2.57 -10.48 30.72
CA LEU A 172 -2.88 -11.91 30.60
C LEU A 172 -3.56 -12.22 29.25
N SER A 173 -4.50 -11.38 28.84
CA SER A 173 -5.19 -11.53 27.53
C SER A 173 -4.23 -11.34 26.36
N LEU A 174 -3.29 -10.39 26.48
CA LEU A 174 -2.26 -10.14 25.46
C LEU A 174 -1.27 -11.32 25.34
N PHE A 175 -0.89 -11.93 26.46
CA PHE A 175 -0.02 -13.10 26.48
C PHE A 175 -0.65 -14.28 25.73
N VAL A 176 -1.95 -14.55 25.99
CA VAL A 176 -2.69 -15.62 25.34
C VAL A 176 -2.86 -15.34 23.86
N ALA A 177 -3.23 -14.10 23.49
CA ALA A 177 -3.34 -13.70 22.09
C ALA A 177 -2.02 -13.86 21.35
N LYS A 178 -0.89 -13.42 21.91
CA LYS A 178 0.45 -13.56 21.32
C LYS A 178 0.88 -15.03 21.16
N PHE A 179 0.57 -15.87 22.15
CA PHE A 179 0.88 -17.30 22.10
C PHE A 179 0.14 -17.99 20.95
N ILE A 180 -1.15 -17.70 20.80
CA ILE A 180 -1.99 -18.25 19.73
C ILE A 180 -1.52 -17.72 18.36
N ALA A 181 -1.30 -16.40 18.23
CA ALA A 181 -0.85 -15.77 16.99
C ALA A 181 0.48 -16.39 16.48
N LYS A 182 1.42 -16.67 17.36
CA LYS A 182 2.69 -17.33 16.99
C LYS A 182 2.49 -18.73 16.40
N ARG A 183 1.50 -19.48 16.89
CA ARG A 183 1.15 -20.82 16.35
C ARG A 183 0.48 -20.71 15.00
N ILE A 184 -0.42 -19.77 14.85
CA ILE A 184 -1.18 -19.52 13.60
C ILE A 184 -0.23 -19.14 12.47
N HIS A 185 0.71 -18.26 12.71
CA HIS A 185 1.69 -17.82 11.71
C HIS A 185 2.38 -19.00 10.99
N LYS A 186 2.72 -20.07 11.73
CA LYS A 186 3.33 -21.27 11.16
C LYS A 186 2.40 -21.96 10.14
N TYR A 187 1.12 -22.09 10.47
CA TYR A 187 0.14 -22.74 9.59
C TYR A 187 -0.20 -21.92 8.36
N PHE A 188 -0.36 -20.59 8.52
CA PHE A 188 -0.57 -19.69 7.38
C PHE A 188 0.64 -19.62 6.46
N HIS A 189 1.85 -19.63 7.01
CA HIS A 189 3.06 -19.68 6.19
C HIS A 189 3.11 -20.96 5.35
N ASN A 190 2.83 -22.12 5.94
CA ASN A 190 2.77 -23.38 5.22
C ASN A 190 1.69 -23.37 4.11
N GLN A 191 0.49 -22.86 4.42
CA GLN A 191 -0.58 -22.68 3.44
C GLN A 191 -0.15 -21.76 2.29
N SER A 192 0.52 -20.65 2.61
CA SER A 192 1.00 -19.69 1.61
C SER A 192 2.04 -20.28 0.67
N VAL A 193 2.97 -21.11 1.19
CA VAL A 193 3.97 -21.81 0.38
C VAL A 193 3.30 -22.76 -0.60
N ILE A 194 2.37 -23.61 -0.13
CA ILE A 194 1.66 -24.58 -1.00
C ILE A 194 0.76 -23.84 -2.02
N LYS A 195 0.13 -22.73 -1.62
CA LYS A 195 -0.65 -21.89 -2.54
C LYS A 195 0.25 -21.29 -3.63
N GLY A 196 1.47 -20.88 -3.29
CA GLY A 196 2.47 -20.43 -4.27
C GLY A 196 2.85 -21.53 -5.25
N GLU A 197 3.08 -22.77 -4.77
CA GLU A 197 3.33 -23.95 -5.60
C GLU A 197 2.16 -24.22 -6.56
N GLN A 198 0.92 -24.18 -6.07
CA GLN A 198 -0.28 -24.35 -6.91
C GLN A 198 -0.38 -23.26 -7.99
N THR A 199 -0.13 -22.00 -7.62
CA THR A 199 -0.19 -20.89 -8.57
C THR A 199 0.87 -21.03 -9.65
N ALA A 200 2.10 -21.38 -9.30
CA ALA A 200 3.18 -21.62 -10.25
C ALA A 200 2.85 -22.80 -11.19
N PHE A 201 2.27 -23.87 -10.65
CA PHE A 201 1.82 -25.00 -11.44
C PHE A 201 0.73 -24.62 -12.45
N ILE A 202 -0.27 -23.82 -12.02
CA ILE A 202 -1.34 -23.33 -12.92
C ILE A 202 -0.75 -22.47 -14.04
N ASP A 203 0.18 -21.56 -13.72
CA ASP A 203 0.84 -20.70 -14.70
C ASP A 203 1.63 -21.54 -15.73
N GLU A 204 2.39 -22.53 -15.27
CA GLU A 204 3.11 -23.48 -16.15
C GLU A 204 2.12 -24.22 -17.07
N MET A 205 0.96 -24.70 -16.54
CA MET A 205 -0.03 -25.43 -17.32
C MET A 205 -0.69 -24.56 -18.38
N ILE A 206 -1.02 -23.31 -18.07
CA ILE A 206 -1.63 -22.37 -19.01
C ILE A 206 -0.63 -22.07 -20.14
N ASN A 207 0.61 -21.73 -19.79
CA ASN A 207 1.64 -21.41 -20.77
C ASN A 207 2.08 -22.63 -21.61
N GLY A 208 2.11 -23.82 -20.98
CA GLY A 208 2.49 -25.09 -21.60
C GLY A 208 1.36 -25.88 -22.27
N GLN A 209 0.11 -25.37 -22.33
CA GLN A 209 -1.07 -26.12 -22.74
C GLN A 209 -0.93 -26.79 -24.13
N LYS A 210 -0.27 -26.14 -25.08
CA LYS A 210 -0.02 -26.72 -26.42
C LYS A 210 0.88 -27.96 -26.35
N VAL A 211 1.88 -27.93 -25.47
CA VAL A 211 2.80 -29.04 -25.27
C VAL A 211 2.09 -30.20 -24.57
N ILE A 212 1.32 -29.91 -23.52
CA ILE A 212 0.55 -30.91 -22.77
C ILE A 212 -0.36 -31.69 -23.71
N ARG A 213 -1.11 -30.99 -24.59
CA ARG A 213 -1.99 -31.61 -25.58
C ARG A 213 -1.23 -32.39 -26.64
N ALA A 214 -0.09 -31.85 -27.11
CA ALA A 214 0.71 -32.53 -28.12
C ALA A 214 1.30 -33.87 -27.65
N PHE A 215 1.50 -34.02 -26.33
CA PHE A 215 2.02 -35.22 -25.70
C PHE A 215 0.97 -36.04 -24.91
N GLU A 216 -0.32 -35.68 -24.99
CA GLU A 216 -1.44 -36.36 -24.33
C GLU A 216 -1.22 -36.56 -22.82
N GLN A 217 -0.72 -35.49 -22.14
CA GLN A 217 -0.38 -35.53 -20.71
C GLN A 217 -1.45 -34.92 -19.79
N GLU A 218 -2.67 -34.69 -20.28
CA GLU A 218 -3.73 -34.01 -19.52
C GLU A 218 -4.08 -34.75 -18.21
N GLU A 219 -4.26 -36.08 -18.27
CA GLU A 219 -4.64 -36.88 -17.08
C GLU A 219 -3.50 -36.87 -16.03
N ASN A 220 -2.24 -36.96 -16.47
CA ASN A 220 -1.11 -36.92 -15.57
C ASN A 220 -0.98 -35.56 -14.87
N LYS A 221 -1.18 -34.46 -15.61
CA LYS A 221 -1.16 -33.12 -15.07
C LYS A 221 -2.35 -32.85 -14.15
N GLN A 222 -3.52 -33.38 -14.46
CA GLN A 222 -4.69 -33.33 -13.58
C GLN A 222 -4.42 -34.03 -12.24
N ALA A 223 -3.82 -35.23 -12.26
CA ALA A 223 -3.47 -35.95 -11.04
C ALA A 223 -2.45 -35.16 -10.17
N GLN A 224 -1.43 -34.51 -10.80
CA GLN A 224 -0.49 -33.65 -10.09
C GLN A 224 -1.19 -32.42 -9.45
N PHE A 225 -2.12 -31.82 -10.17
CA PHE A 225 -2.92 -30.70 -9.64
C PHE A 225 -3.77 -31.13 -8.44
N GLU A 226 -4.41 -32.29 -8.50
CA GLU A 226 -5.22 -32.83 -7.40
C GLU A 226 -4.36 -33.12 -6.17
N GLU A 227 -3.14 -33.63 -6.34
CA GLU A 227 -2.20 -33.84 -5.22
C GLU A 227 -1.84 -32.51 -4.53
N ILE A 228 -1.47 -31.48 -5.31
CA ILE A 228 -1.16 -30.14 -4.78
C ILE A 228 -2.39 -29.55 -4.09
N SER A 229 -3.57 -29.67 -4.71
CA SER A 229 -4.84 -29.17 -4.17
C SER A 229 -5.21 -29.84 -2.85
N SER A 230 -5.04 -31.16 -2.73
CA SER A 230 -5.28 -31.90 -1.49
C SER A 230 -4.32 -31.45 -0.36
N ARG A 231 -3.05 -31.24 -0.67
CA ARG A 231 -2.07 -30.71 0.29
C ARG A 231 -2.43 -29.29 0.74
N LEU A 232 -2.93 -28.46 -0.21
CA LEU A 232 -3.38 -27.10 0.09
C LEU A 232 -4.64 -27.15 0.99
N GLU A 233 -5.59 -28.03 0.70
CA GLU A 233 -6.79 -28.21 1.51
C GLU A 233 -6.45 -28.58 2.95
N GLU A 234 -5.58 -29.57 3.17
CA GLU A 234 -5.13 -29.93 4.53
C GLU A 234 -4.47 -28.75 5.26
N ALA A 235 -3.62 -28.01 4.56
CA ALA A 235 -2.93 -26.86 5.14
C ALA A 235 -3.93 -25.74 5.46
N ALA A 236 -4.90 -25.50 4.58
CA ALA A 236 -5.95 -24.50 4.74
C ALA A 236 -6.90 -24.85 5.92
N ILE A 237 -7.31 -26.11 6.05
CA ILE A 237 -8.14 -26.57 7.18
C ILE A 237 -7.42 -26.30 8.49
N LYS A 238 -6.13 -26.67 8.60
CA LYS A 238 -5.34 -26.44 9.81
C LYS A 238 -5.17 -24.94 10.10
N ALA A 239 -4.84 -24.14 9.09
CA ALA A 239 -4.70 -22.69 9.23
C ALA A 239 -6.01 -22.02 9.67
N ASN A 240 -7.14 -22.37 9.03
CA ASN A 240 -8.45 -21.82 9.35
C ASN A 240 -8.94 -22.27 10.73
N PHE A 241 -8.72 -23.53 11.12
CA PHE A 241 -9.09 -24.03 12.44
C PHE A 241 -8.37 -23.23 13.54
N PHE A 242 -7.04 -23.10 13.46
CA PHE A 242 -6.28 -22.34 14.47
C PHE A 242 -6.63 -20.87 14.45
N SER A 243 -6.87 -20.28 13.26
CA SER A 243 -7.33 -18.89 13.14
C SER A 243 -8.69 -18.68 13.82
N SER A 244 -9.62 -19.61 13.62
CA SER A 244 -10.94 -19.53 14.21
C SER A 244 -10.95 -19.66 15.74
N LEU A 245 -9.90 -20.25 16.33
CA LEU A 245 -9.74 -20.34 17.79
C LEU A 245 -9.30 -19.02 18.44
N VAL A 246 -8.78 -18.04 17.68
CA VAL A 246 -8.30 -16.76 18.26
C VAL A 246 -9.42 -16.03 18.98
N ASN A 247 -10.52 -15.78 18.28
CA ASN A 247 -11.64 -15.01 18.81
C ASN A 247 -12.31 -15.66 20.03
N PRO A 248 -12.65 -16.97 20.01
CA PRO A 248 -13.18 -17.62 21.21
C PRO A 248 -12.20 -17.60 22.39
N SER A 249 -10.92 -17.86 22.15
CA SER A 249 -9.90 -17.88 23.20
C SER A 249 -9.69 -16.51 23.83
N THR A 250 -9.59 -15.45 23.01
CA THR A 250 -9.46 -14.08 23.53
C THR A 250 -10.73 -13.63 24.27
N ARG A 251 -11.93 -14.00 23.77
CA ARG A 251 -13.19 -13.73 24.46
C ARG A 251 -13.27 -14.46 25.80
N PHE A 252 -12.84 -15.72 25.86
CA PHE A 252 -12.81 -16.50 27.10
C PHE A 252 -11.91 -15.85 28.15
N VAL A 253 -10.68 -15.46 27.74
CA VAL A 253 -9.74 -14.80 28.67
C VAL A 253 -10.27 -13.45 29.12
N ASN A 254 -10.83 -12.66 28.21
CA ASN A 254 -11.44 -11.37 28.55
C ASN A 254 -12.64 -11.56 29.52
N ALA A 255 -13.49 -12.57 29.30
CA ALA A 255 -14.59 -12.88 30.21
C ALA A 255 -14.07 -13.31 31.59
N PHE A 256 -12.98 -14.08 31.65
CA PHE A 256 -12.35 -14.48 32.88
C PHE A 256 -11.75 -13.27 33.66
N VAL A 257 -11.03 -12.40 32.93
CA VAL A 257 -10.52 -11.13 33.50
C VAL A 257 -11.66 -10.26 34.02
N TYR A 258 -12.74 -10.15 33.23
CA TYR A 258 -13.94 -9.41 33.63
C TYR A 258 -14.59 -9.98 34.89
N ALA A 259 -14.73 -11.31 35.01
CA ALA A 259 -15.24 -11.97 36.19
C ALA A 259 -14.36 -11.74 37.41
N LEU A 260 -13.03 -11.74 37.27
CA LEU A 260 -12.10 -11.43 38.37
C LEU A 260 -12.21 -9.97 38.83
N ILE A 261 -12.32 -9.03 37.89
CA ILE A 261 -12.52 -7.60 38.20
C ILE A 261 -13.85 -7.42 38.97
N CYS A 262 -14.92 -8.10 38.47
CA CYS A 262 -16.23 -8.07 39.13
C CYS A 262 -16.16 -8.64 40.54
N PHE A 263 -15.51 -9.79 40.72
CA PHE A 263 -15.37 -10.43 42.02
C PHE A 263 -14.60 -9.58 43.02
N ILE A 264 -13.44 -9.05 42.62
CA ILE A 264 -12.60 -8.18 43.47
C ILE A 264 -13.33 -6.87 43.76
N GLY A 265 -13.97 -6.27 42.75
CA GLY A 265 -14.75 -5.05 42.93
C GLY A 265 -15.95 -5.21 43.85
N ALA A 266 -16.65 -6.35 43.77
CA ALA A 266 -17.74 -6.67 44.69
C ALA A 266 -17.24 -6.81 46.15
N ILE A 267 -16.08 -7.44 46.38
CA ILE A 267 -15.48 -7.52 47.73
C ILE A 267 -15.13 -6.12 48.26
N ILE A 268 -14.62 -5.25 47.41
CA ILE A 268 -14.29 -3.86 47.77
C ILE A 268 -15.57 -3.09 48.10
N ALA A 269 -16.62 -3.24 47.26
CA ALA A 269 -17.92 -2.59 47.48
C ALA A 269 -18.57 -3.00 48.82
N ILE A 270 -18.44 -4.27 49.23
CA ILE A 270 -18.97 -4.74 50.52
C ILE A 270 -18.14 -4.22 51.72
N LYS A 271 -16.82 -4.02 51.52
CA LYS A 271 -15.91 -3.60 52.60
C LYS A 271 -15.74 -2.09 52.75
N THR A 272 -16.12 -1.33 51.73
CA THR A 272 -15.82 0.10 51.68
C THR A 272 -17.05 0.86 51.22
N ASP A 273 -17.61 1.71 52.04
CA ASP A 273 -18.82 2.51 51.76
C ASP A 273 -18.67 3.47 50.58
N ASN A 274 -17.45 3.78 50.17
CA ASN A 274 -17.14 4.69 49.07
C ASN A 274 -17.10 4.04 47.68
N PHE A 275 -17.35 2.71 47.56
CA PHE A 275 -17.31 2.01 46.25
C PHE A 275 -18.70 1.43 45.95
N THR A 276 -19.42 2.08 45.02
CA THR A 276 -20.80 1.78 44.70
C THR A 276 -20.93 0.74 43.57
N ALA A 277 -22.15 0.21 43.35
CA ALA A 277 -22.46 -0.66 42.21
C ALA A 277 -22.26 0.06 40.85
N GLY A 278 -22.57 1.36 40.83
CA GLY A 278 -22.27 2.21 39.69
C GLY A 278 -20.78 2.32 39.38
N MET A 279 -19.95 2.55 40.41
CA MET A 279 -18.49 2.55 40.25
C MET A 279 -17.96 1.22 39.71
N LEU A 280 -18.46 0.08 40.19
CA LEU A 280 -18.09 -1.24 39.66
C LEU A 280 -18.39 -1.33 38.16
N THR A 281 -19.58 -0.88 37.75
CA THR A 281 -19.98 -0.86 36.33
C THR A 281 -19.07 0.03 35.48
N ILE A 282 -18.64 1.17 36.00
CA ILE A 282 -17.67 2.05 35.31
C ILE A 282 -16.35 1.31 35.09
N PHE A 283 -15.80 0.67 36.11
CA PHE A 283 -14.54 -0.08 36.03
C PHE A 283 -14.63 -1.25 35.05
N LEU A 284 -15.76 -1.97 35.00
CA LEU A 284 -15.99 -3.04 34.04
C LEU A 284 -16.02 -2.52 32.61
N SER A 285 -16.64 -1.36 32.37
CA SER A 285 -16.66 -0.68 31.07
C SER A 285 -15.26 -0.22 30.69
N TYR A 286 -14.50 0.35 31.60
CA TYR A 286 -13.12 0.80 31.35
C TYR A 286 -12.17 -0.36 31.09
N ALA A 287 -12.31 -1.50 31.78
CA ALA A 287 -11.53 -2.70 31.51
C ALA A 287 -11.73 -3.19 30.07
N SER A 288 -12.96 -3.14 29.56
CA SER A 288 -13.28 -3.49 28.18
C SER A 288 -12.67 -2.47 27.19
N GLN A 289 -12.84 -1.18 27.46
CA GLN A 289 -12.30 -0.10 26.60
C GLN A 289 -10.78 -0.03 26.61
N TYR A 290 -10.13 -0.38 27.73
CA TYR A 290 -8.68 -0.46 27.84
C TYR A 290 -8.09 -1.61 27.03
N THR A 291 -8.79 -2.76 26.96
CA THR A 291 -8.30 -3.97 26.29
C THR A 291 -8.45 -3.89 24.75
N LYS A 292 -9.51 -3.23 24.25
CA LYS A 292 -9.84 -3.17 22.83
C LYS A 292 -8.71 -2.60 21.96
N PRO A 293 -8.08 -1.43 22.27
CA PRO A 293 -7.03 -0.86 21.44
C PRO A 293 -5.80 -1.74 21.26
N PHE A 294 -5.47 -2.61 22.22
CA PHE A 294 -4.34 -3.52 22.08
C PHE A 294 -4.56 -4.55 20.97
N ASN A 295 -5.79 -5.03 20.81
CA ASN A 295 -6.13 -5.94 19.71
C ASN A 295 -6.11 -5.20 18.36
N ASP A 296 -6.65 -3.98 18.32
CA ASP A 296 -6.72 -3.14 17.12
C ASP A 296 -5.31 -2.72 16.63
N ILE A 297 -4.42 -2.30 17.54
CA ILE A 297 -3.03 -1.94 17.24
C ILE A 297 -2.26 -3.12 16.64
N SER A 298 -2.51 -4.34 17.12
CA SER A 298 -1.82 -5.53 16.61
C SER A 298 -2.11 -5.79 15.12
N SER A 299 -3.34 -5.57 14.67
CA SER A 299 -3.71 -5.68 13.25
C SER A 299 -3.10 -4.55 12.41
N VAL A 300 -3.11 -3.33 12.92
CA VAL A 300 -2.56 -2.16 12.23
C VAL A 300 -1.05 -2.24 12.02
N VAL A 301 -0.31 -2.84 12.96
CA VAL A 301 1.14 -3.03 12.80
C VAL A 301 1.46 -3.83 11.54
N THR A 302 0.66 -4.85 11.21
CA THR A 302 0.85 -5.65 9.99
C THR A 302 0.57 -4.82 8.74
N GLU A 303 -0.52 -4.05 8.73
CA GLU A 303 -0.87 -3.17 7.60
C GLU A 303 0.16 -2.05 7.40
N LEU A 304 0.68 -1.49 8.49
CA LEU A 304 1.77 -0.51 8.41
C LEU A 304 3.06 -1.13 7.85
N GLN A 305 3.40 -2.36 8.23
CA GLN A 305 4.56 -3.05 7.68
C GLN A 305 4.40 -3.26 6.17
N ASN A 306 3.21 -3.66 5.72
CA ASN A 306 2.88 -3.77 4.30
C ASN A 306 3.01 -2.40 3.60
N ALA A 307 2.40 -1.36 4.15
CA ALA A 307 2.48 0.00 3.62
C ALA A 307 3.94 0.52 3.52
N PHE A 308 4.80 0.21 4.49
CA PHE A 308 6.21 0.58 4.41
C PHE A 308 6.96 -0.18 3.31
N THR A 309 6.68 -1.47 3.12
CA THR A 309 7.28 -2.28 2.04
C THR A 309 6.83 -1.76 0.67
N CYS A 310 5.54 -1.47 0.49
CA CYS A 310 5.02 -0.86 -0.71
C CYS A 310 5.60 0.56 -0.93
N GLY A 311 5.74 1.34 0.13
CA GLY A 311 6.38 2.66 0.10
C GLY A 311 7.86 2.59 -0.34
N GLU A 312 8.60 1.57 0.06
CA GLU A 312 9.97 1.33 -0.39
C GLU A 312 10.02 1.13 -1.91
N ARG A 313 9.17 0.27 -2.47
CA ARG A 313 9.07 0.03 -3.92
C ARG A 313 8.67 1.28 -4.71
N ILE A 314 7.77 2.10 -4.15
CA ILE A 314 7.37 3.38 -4.75
C ILE A 314 8.56 4.35 -4.78
N PHE A 315 9.27 4.51 -3.67
CA PHE A 315 10.40 5.41 -3.61
C PHE A 315 11.59 4.91 -4.44
N ASP A 316 11.79 3.59 -4.55
CA ASP A 316 12.79 3.03 -5.46
C ASP A 316 12.51 3.41 -6.90
N LEU A 317 11.23 3.49 -7.31
CA LEU A 317 10.85 3.99 -8.64
C LEU A 317 11.10 5.50 -8.78
N ILE A 318 10.70 6.30 -7.78
CA ILE A 318 10.82 7.77 -7.82
C ILE A 318 12.30 8.21 -7.81
N ASP A 319 13.16 7.46 -7.13
CA ASP A 319 14.58 7.78 -6.97
C ASP A 319 15.46 7.29 -8.12
N GLN A 320 14.91 6.56 -9.10
CA GLN A 320 15.68 6.19 -10.29
C GLN A 320 16.27 7.43 -10.97
N GLU A 321 17.36 7.26 -11.66
CA GLU A 321 17.94 8.35 -12.44
C GLU A 321 17.04 8.71 -13.62
N ASP A 322 16.88 10.00 -13.88
CA ASP A 322 16.17 10.49 -15.08
C ASP A 322 17.00 10.19 -16.33
N GLU A 323 16.35 10.14 -17.51
CA GLU A 323 17.06 10.11 -18.79
C GLU A 323 18.05 11.29 -18.83
N LYS A 324 19.30 10.99 -19.22
CA LYS A 324 20.35 12.03 -19.31
C LYS A 324 19.85 13.21 -20.13
N GLN A 325 19.95 14.41 -19.56
CA GLN A 325 19.55 15.61 -20.29
C GLN A 325 20.50 15.87 -21.46
N ASP A 326 19.99 16.49 -22.54
CA ASP A 326 20.83 16.97 -23.61
C ASP A 326 21.75 18.07 -23.08
N PHE A 327 22.93 18.24 -23.73
CA PHE A 327 23.85 19.32 -23.36
C PHE A 327 23.18 20.68 -23.53
N GLU A 328 23.50 21.65 -22.67
CA GLU A 328 22.95 23.01 -22.75
C GLU A 328 23.10 23.65 -24.13
N ASN A 329 24.22 23.33 -24.82
CA ASN A 329 24.56 23.83 -26.15
C ASN A 329 24.14 22.85 -27.29
N ALA A 330 23.23 21.91 -27.01
CA ALA A 330 22.79 20.95 -28.02
C ALA A 330 22.06 21.65 -29.19
N ILE A 331 22.47 21.30 -30.39
CA ILE A 331 21.98 21.89 -31.63
C ILE A 331 20.60 21.31 -31.97
N THR A 332 19.68 22.15 -32.40
CA THR A 332 18.41 21.72 -32.97
C THR A 332 18.60 21.37 -34.45
N LEU A 333 18.43 20.10 -34.81
CA LEU A 333 18.49 19.66 -36.19
C LEU A 333 17.20 20.09 -36.92
N LYS A 334 17.34 21.02 -37.89
CA LYS A 334 16.23 21.47 -38.76
C LYS A 334 16.46 20.94 -40.15
N ASP A 335 15.41 20.46 -40.82
CA ASP A 335 15.39 20.02 -42.21
C ASP A 335 16.54 19.03 -42.54
N ALA A 336 16.57 17.90 -41.82
CA ALA A 336 17.59 16.87 -42.01
C ALA A 336 17.63 16.38 -43.46
N LYS A 337 18.81 16.37 -44.04
CA LYS A 337 19.02 15.82 -45.41
C LYS A 337 19.01 14.30 -45.43
N GLY A 338 19.24 13.68 -44.27
CA GLY A 338 19.16 12.23 -44.09
C GLY A 338 20.45 11.48 -44.42
N LYS A 339 21.63 12.13 -44.33
CA LYS A 339 22.93 11.45 -44.34
C LYS A 339 23.16 10.83 -42.94
N ILE A 340 23.37 9.51 -42.87
CA ILE A 340 23.60 8.80 -41.61
C ILE A 340 24.95 8.08 -41.71
N VAL A 341 25.80 8.27 -40.68
CA VAL A 341 27.11 7.59 -40.63
C VAL A 341 27.30 6.99 -39.24
N LEU A 342 27.47 5.67 -39.17
CA LEU A 342 27.89 4.97 -37.95
C LEU A 342 29.37 4.69 -38.05
N LYS A 343 30.12 4.98 -36.97
CA LYS A 343 31.58 4.82 -36.92
C LYS A 343 31.96 3.93 -35.75
N ASN A 344 32.45 2.72 -36.03
CA ASN A 344 32.93 1.77 -35.05
C ASN A 344 32.00 1.64 -33.83
N VAL A 345 30.71 1.44 -34.10
CA VAL A 345 29.68 1.38 -33.06
C VAL A 345 29.72 0.05 -32.34
N TYR A 346 29.82 0.13 -31.02
CA TYR A 346 29.65 -1.01 -30.10
C TYR A 346 28.44 -0.77 -29.23
N PHE A 347 27.60 -1.79 -29.07
CA PHE A 347 26.46 -1.72 -28.20
C PHE A 347 26.04 -3.11 -27.70
N ALA A 348 25.71 -3.16 -26.40
CA ALA A 348 25.04 -4.27 -25.75
C ALA A 348 24.10 -3.73 -24.68
N TYR A 349 22.99 -4.41 -24.41
CA TYR A 349 22.07 -4.08 -23.32
C TYR A 349 22.64 -4.41 -21.94
N GLU A 350 23.45 -5.48 -21.87
CA GLU A 350 24.14 -5.95 -20.67
C GLU A 350 25.65 -6.02 -20.91
N GLU A 351 26.46 -5.83 -19.87
CA GLU A 351 27.92 -5.74 -19.96
C GLU A 351 28.58 -7.02 -20.55
N ASN A 352 27.96 -8.18 -20.33
CA ASN A 352 28.49 -9.47 -20.81
C ASN A 352 27.90 -9.94 -22.14
N GLN A 353 27.03 -9.15 -22.76
CA GLN A 353 26.38 -9.48 -24.03
C GLN A 353 27.22 -8.95 -25.21
N ARG A 354 27.31 -9.73 -26.29
CA ARG A 354 27.85 -9.30 -27.57
C ARG A 354 26.68 -9.16 -28.57
N LEU A 355 26.36 -7.93 -28.98
CA LEU A 355 25.21 -7.69 -29.83
C LEU A 355 25.60 -6.91 -31.08
N ILE A 356 26.23 -5.77 -30.96
CA ILE A 356 26.77 -4.96 -32.02
C ILE A 356 28.25 -4.70 -31.72
N GLU A 357 29.15 -5.17 -32.60
CA GLU A 357 30.60 -5.05 -32.43
C GLU A 357 31.21 -4.43 -33.70
N ASP A 358 31.94 -3.33 -33.52
CA ASP A 358 32.69 -2.61 -34.60
C ASP A 358 31.85 -2.33 -35.84
N PHE A 359 30.59 -1.95 -35.66
CA PHE A 359 29.66 -1.74 -36.77
C PHE A 359 29.83 -0.36 -37.35
N SER A 360 30.14 -0.32 -38.67
CA SER A 360 30.30 0.91 -39.45
C SER A 360 29.42 0.88 -40.70
N LEU A 361 28.67 1.98 -40.92
CA LEU A 361 27.75 2.11 -42.04
C LEU A 361 27.69 3.57 -42.49
N SER A 362 27.63 3.81 -43.78
CA SER A 362 27.41 5.15 -44.37
C SER A 362 26.22 5.10 -45.31
N VAL A 363 25.20 5.92 -45.03
CA VAL A 363 23.98 6.06 -45.81
C VAL A 363 23.91 7.48 -46.40
N LYS A 364 23.71 7.59 -47.68
CA LYS A 364 23.56 8.88 -48.39
C LYS A 364 22.10 9.37 -48.32
N PRO A 365 21.87 10.68 -48.43
CA PRO A 365 20.53 11.23 -48.57
C PRO A 365 19.71 10.53 -49.66
N GLY A 366 18.45 10.18 -49.37
CA GLY A 366 17.54 9.48 -50.28
C GLY A 366 17.84 8.01 -50.54
N GLN A 367 18.90 7.45 -49.98
CA GLN A 367 19.26 6.05 -50.13
C GLN A 367 18.32 5.13 -49.35
N LYS A 368 17.84 4.04 -49.99
CA LYS A 368 17.12 2.96 -49.35
C LYS A 368 18.11 1.89 -48.85
N VAL A 369 18.04 1.50 -47.62
CA VAL A 369 18.89 0.49 -46.99
C VAL A 369 18.03 -0.61 -46.40
N ALA A 370 18.33 -1.88 -46.68
CA ALA A 370 17.72 -3.03 -46.06
C ALA A 370 18.67 -3.63 -45.00
N ILE A 371 18.19 -3.80 -43.76
CA ILE A 371 18.92 -4.46 -42.68
C ILE A 371 18.38 -5.88 -42.56
N VAL A 372 19.20 -6.87 -42.91
CA VAL A 372 18.83 -8.28 -42.93
C VAL A 372 19.71 -9.09 -41.96
N GLY A 373 19.15 -10.13 -41.42
CA GLY A 373 19.86 -11.02 -40.47
C GLY A 373 18.91 -11.89 -39.66
N PRO A 374 19.40 -12.92 -38.95
CA PRO A 374 18.60 -13.79 -38.11
C PRO A 374 17.93 -13.05 -36.97
N THR A 375 16.94 -13.67 -36.33
CA THR A 375 16.31 -13.13 -35.12
C THR A 375 17.35 -12.95 -34.01
N GLY A 376 17.31 -11.82 -33.31
CA GLY A 376 18.24 -11.51 -32.20
C GLY A 376 19.57 -10.87 -32.66
N CYS A 377 19.86 -10.68 -33.93
CA CYS A 377 21.14 -10.08 -34.40
C CYS A 377 21.21 -8.54 -34.26
N GLY A 378 20.28 -7.90 -33.57
CA GLY A 378 20.35 -6.46 -33.27
C GLY A 378 19.68 -5.52 -34.30
N LYS A 379 18.82 -6.01 -35.25
CA LYS A 379 18.14 -5.16 -36.25
C LYS A 379 17.32 -4.03 -35.61
N THR A 380 16.45 -4.39 -34.65
CA THR A 380 15.62 -3.42 -33.89
C THR A 380 16.50 -2.54 -32.98
N THR A 381 17.56 -3.11 -32.44
CA THR A 381 18.52 -2.37 -31.62
C THR A 381 19.19 -1.24 -32.39
N LEU A 382 19.54 -1.48 -33.65
CA LEU A 382 20.13 -0.45 -34.51
C LEU A 382 19.17 0.73 -34.71
N ILE A 383 17.86 0.45 -34.90
CA ILE A 383 16.84 1.50 -35.02
C ILE A 383 16.73 2.27 -33.69
N ASN A 384 16.74 1.59 -32.55
CA ASN A 384 16.70 2.21 -31.22
C ASN A 384 17.92 3.13 -30.98
N LEU A 385 19.10 2.76 -31.49
CA LEU A 385 20.29 3.61 -31.41
C LEU A 385 20.18 4.84 -32.34
N LEU A 386 19.64 4.70 -33.54
CA LEU A 386 19.41 5.81 -34.45
C LEU A 386 18.42 6.85 -33.90
N MET A 387 17.37 6.38 -33.20
CA MET A 387 16.39 7.21 -32.50
C MET A 387 16.92 7.77 -31.15
N ARG A 388 18.15 7.40 -30.80
CA ARG A 388 18.77 7.73 -29.52
C ARG A 388 17.88 7.38 -28.33
N PHE A 389 17.22 6.20 -28.41
CA PHE A 389 16.55 5.60 -27.25
C PHE A 389 17.56 4.98 -26.28
N TYR A 390 18.73 4.61 -26.80
CA TYR A 390 19.90 4.15 -26.09
C TYR A 390 21.13 4.88 -26.61
N ASP A 391 22.08 5.18 -25.73
CA ASP A 391 23.39 5.66 -26.09
C ASP A 391 24.33 4.48 -26.41
N VAL A 392 25.22 4.57 -27.40
CA VAL A 392 26.18 3.51 -27.72
C VAL A 392 27.21 3.33 -26.61
N ASN A 393 27.75 2.12 -26.44
CA ASN A 393 28.83 1.86 -25.48
C ASN A 393 30.15 2.48 -25.95
N SER A 394 30.44 2.45 -27.23
CA SER A 394 31.57 3.16 -27.88
C SER A 394 31.31 3.37 -29.37
N GLY A 395 32.09 4.24 -30.01
CA GLY A 395 31.86 4.71 -31.38
C GLY A 395 30.99 5.95 -31.43
N ASP A 396 30.53 6.34 -32.62
CA ASP A 396 29.66 7.49 -32.80
C ASP A 396 28.65 7.29 -33.95
N ILE A 397 27.52 7.97 -33.82
CA ILE A 397 26.49 8.04 -34.86
C ILE A 397 26.34 9.50 -35.27
N LEU A 398 26.48 9.76 -36.59
CA LEU A 398 26.35 11.12 -37.12
C LEU A 398 25.10 11.21 -38.00
N ILE A 399 24.37 12.30 -37.82
CA ILE A 399 23.26 12.72 -38.69
C ILE A 399 23.65 14.05 -39.34
N ASP A 400 23.70 14.06 -40.66
CA ASP A 400 24.17 15.22 -41.47
C ASP A 400 25.49 15.82 -40.92
N ASP A 401 26.47 14.93 -40.70
CA ASP A 401 27.82 15.23 -40.16
C ASP A 401 27.88 15.71 -38.73
N ASN A 402 26.76 15.81 -38.00
CA ASN A 402 26.70 16.13 -36.56
C ASN A 402 26.57 14.88 -35.75
N SER A 403 27.35 14.72 -34.66
CA SER A 403 27.19 13.64 -33.71
C SER A 403 25.83 13.74 -33.01
N ILE A 404 25.14 12.59 -32.88
CA ILE A 404 23.84 12.52 -32.19
C ILE A 404 23.92 13.05 -30.75
N TYR A 405 25.10 13.04 -30.13
CA TYR A 405 25.33 13.57 -28.76
C TYR A 405 25.36 15.10 -28.72
N SER A 406 25.68 15.75 -29.87
CA SER A 406 25.62 17.20 -29.98
C SER A 406 24.24 17.74 -30.38
N LEU A 407 23.30 16.85 -30.74
CA LEU A 407 21.95 17.19 -31.13
C LEU A 407 20.95 17.02 -30.00
N LYS A 408 19.89 17.83 -29.98
CA LYS A 408 18.76 17.62 -29.09
C LYS A 408 17.99 16.35 -29.47
N ARG A 409 17.70 15.47 -28.50
CA ARG A 409 16.91 14.24 -28.72
C ARG A 409 15.56 14.50 -29.39
N SER A 410 14.87 15.58 -28.95
CA SER A 410 13.58 15.96 -29.56
C SER A 410 13.73 16.24 -31.04
N SER A 411 14.76 17.00 -31.44
CA SER A 411 14.98 17.34 -32.84
C SER A 411 15.44 16.15 -33.70
N ILE A 412 16.15 15.18 -33.11
CA ILE A 412 16.45 13.91 -33.79
C ILE A 412 15.14 13.18 -34.09
N ARG A 413 14.30 12.96 -33.06
CA ARG A 413 13.06 12.20 -33.17
C ARG A 413 12.03 12.85 -34.07
N GLU A 414 11.96 14.18 -34.13
CA GLU A 414 11.09 14.94 -35.07
C GLU A 414 11.44 14.71 -36.55
N ASN A 415 12.69 14.39 -36.86
CA ASN A 415 13.15 14.12 -38.22
C ASN A 415 13.04 12.64 -38.63
N TYR A 416 12.55 11.74 -37.74
CA TYR A 416 12.33 10.33 -38.02
C TYR A 416 10.85 9.99 -38.08
N GLY A 417 10.42 9.29 -39.13
CA GLY A 417 9.16 8.56 -39.17
C GLY A 417 9.40 7.10 -38.79
N MET A 418 8.93 6.66 -37.66
CA MET A 418 9.10 5.29 -37.18
C MET A 418 7.82 4.47 -37.39
N VAL A 419 7.96 3.35 -38.10
CA VAL A 419 6.89 2.35 -38.26
C VAL A 419 7.23 1.15 -37.37
N LEU A 420 6.43 0.91 -36.37
CA LEU A 420 6.62 -0.20 -35.42
C LEU A 420 6.12 -1.52 -36.03
N GLN A 421 6.71 -2.63 -35.59
CA GLN A 421 6.29 -3.97 -35.96
C GLN A 421 4.91 -4.31 -35.34
N GLU A 422 4.68 -3.89 -34.08
CA GLU A 422 3.38 -3.98 -33.42
C GLU A 422 2.74 -2.59 -33.37
N THR A 423 1.57 -2.45 -33.99
CA THR A 423 0.81 -1.20 -33.99
C THR A 423 0.03 -1.06 -32.67
N TYR A 424 0.26 0.05 -32.00
CA TYR A 424 -0.51 0.41 -30.81
C TYR A 424 -1.69 1.29 -31.21
N LEU A 425 -2.91 0.82 -30.95
CA LEU A 425 -4.13 1.59 -31.16
C LEU A 425 -4.75 1.94 -29.80
N ARG A 426 -4.93 3.22 -29.54
CA ARG A 426 -5.68 3.69 -28.37
C ARG A 426 -7.17 3.47 -28.60
N HIS A 427 -7.91 3.25 -27.50
CA HIS A 427 -9.37 3.23 -27.51
C HIS A 427 -9.89 4.67 -27.79
N ALA A 428 -9.85 5.08 -29.04
CA ALA A 428 -10.15 6.42 -29.52
C ALA A 428 -10.57 6.34 -31.00
N SER A 429 -11.03 7.44 -31.61
CA SER A 429 -11.36 7.49 -33.03
C SER A 429 -10.13 7.28 -33.90
N VAL A 430 -10.33 6.93 -35.19
CA VAL A 430 -9.25 6.82 -36.17
C VAL A 430 -8.48 8.12 -36.25
N LYS A 431 -9.19 9.26 -36.32
CA LYS A 431 -8.61 10.60 -36.34
C LYS A 431 -7.69 10.84 -35.14
N GLU A 432 -8.12 10.53 -33.93
CA GLU A 432 -7.33 10.70 -32.70
C GLU A 432 -6.12 9.76 -32.63
N ASN A 433 -6.23 8.57 -33.23
CA ASN A 433 -5.10 7.65 -33.34
C ASN A 433 -4.06 8.11 -34.36
N ILE A 434 -4.48 8.76 -35.43
CA ILE A 434 -3.57 9.33 -36.42
C ILE A 434 -2.89 10.60 -35.89
N LEU A 435 -3.67 11.49 -35.29
CA LEU A 435 -3.17 12.77 -34.79
C LEU A 435 -2.22 12.61 -33.61
N MET A 436 -2.44 11.62 -32.72
CA MET A 436 -1.68 11.37 -31.48
C MET A 436 -1.41 12.64 -30.67
N GLY A 437 -2.30 13.64 -30.74
CA GLY A 437 -2.20 14.93 -30.03
C GLY A 437 -1.54 16.05 -30.82
N SER A 438 -1.15 15.83 -32.07
CA SER A 438 -0.70 16.90 -32.98
C SER A 438 -1.90 17.68 -33.53
N GLU A 439 -1.76 19.00 -33.65
CA GLU A 439 -2.73 19.87 -34.31
C GLU A 439 -2.36 19.92 -35.80
N ILE A 440 -3.09 19.16 -36.62
CA ILE A 440 -2.93 19.12 -38.09
C ILE A 440 -4.27 19.58 -38.67
N SER A 441 -4.21 20.35 -39.82
CA SER A 441 -5.41 20.78 -40.51
C SER A 441 -6.20 19.61 -41.09
N GLU A 442 -7.51 19.76 -41.30
CA GLU A 442 -8.32 18.69 -41.90
C GLU A 442 -7.89 18.39 -43.37
N GLU A 443 -7.29 19.37 -44.08
CA GLU A 443 -6.76 19.19 -45.40
C GLU A 443 -5.48 18.33 -45.43
N GLU A 444 -4.66 18.41 -44.40
CA GLU A 444 -3.45 17.57 -44.24
C GLU A 444 -3.76 16.17 -43.72
N LEU A 445 -4.92 15.99 -43.05
CA LEU A 445 -5.35 14.71 -42.53
C LEU A 445 -5.96 13.80 -43.59
N ASN A 446 -6.61 14.36 -44.64
CA ASN A 446 -7.25 13.64 -45.73
C ASN A 446 -6.24 13.39 -46.89
#